data_51476cf1da53d1e38b263b4803f32ddf
#
_entry.id   51476cf1da53d1e38b263b4803f32ddf
#
_cell.length_a   1.000
_cell.length_b   1.000
_cell.length_c   1.000
_cell.angle_alpha   90.00
_cell.angle_beta   90.00
_cell.angle_gamma   90.00
#
_symmetry.space_group_name_H-M   'P 1'
#
loop_
_entity.id
_entity.type
_entity.pdbx_description
1 polymer ?
#
loop_
_entity_poly.entity_id
_entity_poly.type
_entity_poly.pdbx_seq_one_letter_code
_entity_poly.pdbx_strand_id
1 'polypeptide(L)'
;MYADRKYYETGYLLGRSSVIPEDAYPYWEKQAERVLNQYTLSRLVADFNLITDEVKDCTCELAELLYQADTVSQKAVEQGGGLLSSYSNDGQSGTFDLSQSSYTEEGKKRKTQEIIYKYLGNTGLLYRGMQL
;
A
#
# COMPACT_ATOMS: atom_id res chain seq x y z
N MET A 1 7.26 -2.21 -15.15
CA MET A 1 7.42 -2.26 -13.68
C MET A 1 8.04 -0.95 -13.22
N TYR A 2 7.36 -0.23 -12.32
CA TYR A 2 7.85 1.07 -11.89
C TYR A 2 9.04 0.94 -10.94
N ALA A 3 9.04 -0.09 -10.09
CA ALA A 3 10.14 -0.36 -9.19
C ALA A 3 10.40 -1.86 -9.19
N ASP A 4 11.53 -2.28 -9.75
CA ASP A 4 11.84 -3.70 -9.80
C ASP A 4 12.35 -4.18 -8.43
N ARG A 5 12.57 -5.50 -8.31
CA ARG A 5 13.02 -6.08 -7.04
C ARG A 5 14.35 -5.51 -6.60
N LYS A 6 15.24 -5.27 -7.54
CA LYS A 6 16.54 -4.71 -7.22
C LYS A 6 16.38 -3.33 -6.59
N TYR A 7 15.53 -2.48 -7.17
CA TYR A 7 15.28 -1.16 -6.60
C TYR A 7 14.64 -1.28 -5.21
N TYR A 8 13.70 -2.19 -5.06
CA TYR A 8 13.05 -2.41 -3.78
C TYR A 8 14.09 -2.71 -2.70
N GLU A 9 15.02 -3.61 -2.99
CA GLU A 9 16.02 -4.03 -2.00
C GLU A 9 17.11 -2.99 -1.78
N THR A 10 17.58 -2.35 -2.84
CA THR A 10 18.76 -1.48 -2.75
C THR A 10 18.42 0.00 -2.68
N GLY A 11 17.35 0.44 -3.32
CA GLY A 11 17.00 1.84 -3.36
C GLY A 11 15.98 2.23 -2.30
N TYR A 12 14.99 1.38 -2.08
CA TYR A 12 13.94 1.67 -1.11
C TYR A 12 14.30 1.17 0.29
N LEU A 13 14.64 -0.11 0.41
CA LEU A 13 14.92 -0.70 1.72
C LEU A 13 16.25 -0.23 2.29
N LEU A 14 17.23 0.02 1.45
CA LEU A 14 18.53 0.53 1.88
C LEU A 14 19.15 -0.34 2.98
N GLY A 15 19.08 -1.66 2.79
CA GLY A 15 19.64 -2.61 3.74
C GLY A 15 18.70 -3.10 4.80
N ARG A 16 17.46 -2.58 4.86
CA ARG A 16 16.47 -3.09 5.80
C ARG A 16 15.96 -4.45 5.33
N SER A 17 15.35 -5.19 6.25
CA SER A 17 14.76 -6.48 5.92
C SER A 17 13.56 -6.31 4.99
N SER A 18 13.47 -7.18 3.98
CA SER A 18 12.34 -7.10 3.06
C SER A 18 11.06 -7.62 3.71
N VAL A 19 9.97 -6.93 3.44
CA VAL A 19 8.64 -7.30 3.91
C VAL A 19 7.99 -8.29 2.96
N ILE A 20 8.17 -8.08 1.66
CA ILE A 20 7.54 -8.88 0.62
C ILE A 20 8.52 -9.95 0.13
N PRO A 21 8.14 -11.24 0.15
CA PRO A 21 9.00 -12.29 -0.41
C PRO A 21 9.28 -12.03 -1.89
N GLU A 22 10.44 -12.48 -2.35
CA GLU A 22 10.87 -12.23 -3.72
C GLU A 22 9.87 -12.76 -4.74
N ASP A 23 9.33 -13.95 -4.50
CA ASP A 23 8.38 -14.55 -5.46
C ASP A 23 7.02 -13.87 -5.44
N ALA A 24 6.67 -13.17 -4.37
CA ALA A 24 5.40 -12.45 -4.28
C ALA A 24 5.51 -11.00 -4.76
N TYR A 25 6.71 -10.46 -4.87
CA TYR A 25 6.90 -9.05 -5.16
C TYR A 25 6.27 -8.61 -6.49
N PRO A 26 6.45 -9.34 -7.60
CA PRO A 26 5.90 -8.87 -8.88
C PRO A 26 4.40 -8.63 -8.83
N TYR A 27 3.66 -9.49 -8.14
CA TYR A 27 2.21 -9.33 -8.02
C TYR A 27 1.86 -8.04 -7.26
N TRP A 28 2.50 -7.83 -6.12
CA TRP A 28 2.15 -6.69 -5.27
C TRP A 28 2.65 -5.37 -5.83
N GLU A 29 3.79 -5.39 -6.51
CA GLU A 29 4.28 -4.23 -7.23
C GLU A 29 3.27 -3.83 -8.32
N LYS A 30 2.72 -4.80 -9.03
CA LYS A 30 1.73 -4.54 -10.05
C LYS A 30 0.46 -3.94 -9.46
N GLN A 31 0.02 -4.43 -8.31
CA GLN A 31 -1.15 -3.86 -7.65
C GLN A 31 -0.89 -2.42 -7.22
N ALA A 32 0.31 -2.13 -6.74
CA ALA A 32 0.68 -0.77 -6.38
C ALA A 32 0.68 0.15 -7.61
N GLU A 33 1.16 -0.33 -8.75
CA GLU A 33 1.10 0.44 -9.98
C GLU A 33 -0.32 0.81 -10.35
N ARG A 34 -1.25 -0.12 -10.19
CA ARG A 34 -2.66 0.13 -10.51
C ARG A 34 -3.23 1.22 -9.62
N VAL A 35 -2.91 1.19 -8.34
CA VAL A 35 -3.34 2.24 -7.41
C VAL A 35 -2.78 3.59 -7.85
N LEU A 36 -1.48 3.64 -8.11
CA LEU A 36 -0.84 4.88 -8.55
C LEU A 36 -1.46 5.42 -9.82
N ASN A 37 -1.76 4.54 -10.77
CA ASN A 37 -2.34 4.98 -12.03
C ASN A 37 -3.72 5.61 -11.82
N GLN A 38 -4.48 5.15 -10.84
CA GLN A 38 -5.75 5.79 -10.51
C GLN A 38 -5.55 7.20 -9.98
N TYR A 39 -4.58 7.40 -9.11
CA TYR A 39 -4.35 8.71 -8.50
C TYR A 39 -3.66 9.68 -9.45
N THR A 40 -2.89 9.19 -10.41
CA THR A 40 -2.18 10.04 -11.35
C THR A 40 -2.89 10.12 -12.71
N LEU A 41 -4.07 9.54 -12.84
CA LEU A 41 -4.84 9.51 -14.09
C LEU A 41 -4.03 8.93 -15.24
N SER A 42 -3.27 7.88 -14.95
CA SER A 42 -2.42 7.16 -15.91
C SER A 42 -1.34 8.02 -16.55
N ARG A 43 -0.98 9.13 -15.93
CA ARG A 43 0.10 9.98 -16.46
C ARG A 43 1.43 9.24 -16.54
N LEU A 44 1.66 8.32 -15.59
CA LEU A 44 2.90 7.55 -15.57
C LEU A 44 2.96 6.55 -16.72
N VAL A 45 1.81 6.03 -17.13
CA VAL A 45 1.74 5.15 -18.31
C VAL A 45 2.01 5.93 -19.59
N ALA A 46 1.48 7.15 -19.66
CA ALA A 46 1.62 7.98 -20.84
C ALA A 46 3.05 8.51 -21.01
N ASP A 47 3.77 8.71 -19.89
CA ASP A 47 5.12 9.27 -19.94
C ASP A 47 5.97 8.65 -18.86
N PHE A 48 6.81 7.69 -19.26
CA PHE A 48 7.68 6.97 -18.32
C PHE A 48 8.75 7.88 -17.71
N ASN A 49 9.03 9.03 -18.30
CA ASN A 49 9.99 9.97 -17.73
C ASN A 49 9.48 10.56 -16.41
N LEU A 50 8.19 10.44 -16.13
CA LEU A 50 7.63 10.89 -14.87
C LEU A 50 7.89 9.91 -13.71
N ILE A 51 8.42 8.72 -14.00
CA ILE A 51 8.70 7.72 -12.98
C ILE A 51 10.05 8.03 -12.34
N THR A 52 10.01 8.91 -11.36
CA THR A 52 11.17 9.34 -10.61
C THR A 52 11.40 8.41 -9.41
N ASP A 53 12.45 8.69 -8.64
CA ASP A 53 12.70 7.91 -7.42
C ASP A 53 11.55 8.03 -6.44
N GLU A 54 10.91 9.19 -6.35
CA GLU A 54 9.74 9.36 -5.51
C GLU A 54 8.62 8.43 -5.92
N VAL A 55 8.37 8.29 -7.21
CA VAL A 55 7.36 7.36 -7.71
C VAL A 55 7.75 5.92 -7.39
N LYS A 56 9.02 5.58 -7.57
CA LYS A 56 9.49 4.22 -7.25
C LYS A 56 9.37 3.90 -5.77
N ASP A 57 9.75 4.84 -4.90
CA ASP A 57 9.61 4.64 -3.47
C ASP A 57 8.15 4.53 -3.07
N CYS A 58 7.30 5.34 -3.66
CA CYS A 58 5.87 5.28 -3.42
C CYS A 58 5.31 3.91 -3.81
N THR A 59 5.74 3.39 -4.96
CA THR A 59 5.32 2.07 -5.42
C THR A 59 5.73 1.00 -4.42
N CYS A 60 6.95 1.06 -3.92
CA CYS A 60 7.44 0.08 -2.96
C CYS A 60 6.65 0.12 -1.67
N GLU A 61 6.40 1.30 -1.14
CA GLU A 61 5.66 1.42 0.12
C GLU A 61 4.21 0.98 -0.04
N LEU A 62 3.58 1.30 -1.17
CA LEU A 62 2.23 0.84 -1.45
C LEU A 62 2.18 -0.68 -1.59
N ALA A 63 3.17 -1.26 -2.26
CA ALA A 63 3.23 -2.71 -2.41
C ALA A 63 3.31 -3.39 -1.03
N GLU A 64 4.10 -2.83 -0.13
CA GLU A 64 4.21 -3.37 1.22
C GLU A 64 2.88 -3.26 1.97
N LEU A 65 2.21 -2.12 1.86
CA LEU A 65 0.91 -1.94 2.52
C LEU A 65 -0.10 -2.96 2.02
N LEU A 66 -0.19 -3.14 0.70
CA LEU A 66 -1.15 -4.07 0.12
C LEU A 66 -0.82 -5.51 0.49
N TYR A 67 0.45 -5.86 0.49
CA TYR A 67 0.88 -7.20 0.90
C TYR A 67 0.53 -7.47 2.36
N GLN A 68 0.82 -6.52 3.24
CA GLN A 68 0.55 -6.69 4.67
C GLN A 68 -0.95 -6.76 4.94
N ALA A 69 -1.74 -5.95 4.26
CA ALA A 69 -3.19 -5.98 4.41
C ALA A 69 -3.75 -7.35 4.00
N ASP A 70 -3.25 -7.90 2.91
CA ASP A 70 -3.66 -9.22 2.45
C ASP A 70 -3.27 -10.29 3.46
N THR A 71 -2.05 -10.23 3.97
CA THR A 71 -1.56 -11.18 4.94
C THR A 71 -2.42 -11.18 6.21
N VAL A 72 -2.77 -10.01 6.71
CA VAL A 72 -3.63 -9.89 7.88
C VAL A 72 -5.01 -10.46 7.61
N SER A 73 -5.58 -10.17 6.45
CA SER A 73 -6.88 -10.71 6.06
C SER A 73 -6.86 -12.24 6.00
N GLN A 74 -5.82 -12.81 5.41
CA GLN A 74 -5.73 -14.26 5.30
C GLN A 74 -5.59 -14.92 6.66
N LYS A 75 -4.82 -14.33 7.56
CA LYS A 75 -4.70 -14.85 8.91
C LYS A 75 -6.03 -14.83 9.64
N ALA A 76 -6.80 -13.79 9.47
CA ALA A 76 -8.11 -13.71 10.10
C ALA A 76 -9.02 -14.83 9.60
N VAL A 77 -8.99 -15.11 8.30
CA VAL A 77 -9.78 -16.21 7.74
C VAL A 77 -9.30 -17.56 8.26
N GLU A 78 -7.99 -17.77 8.30
CA GLU A 78 -7.43 -19.02 8.80
C GLU A 78 -7.77 -19.27 10.26
N GLN A 79 -7.90 -18.21 11.03
CA GLN A 79 -8.24 -18.33 12.45
C GLN A 79 -9.74 -18.40 12.69
N GLY A 80 -10.50 -18.71 11.65
CA GLY A 80 -11.92 -18.96 11.80
C GLY A 80 -12.83 -17.89 11.24
N GLY A 81 -12.29 -16.98 10.47
CA GLY A 81 -13.09 -15.98 9.78
C GLY A 81 -13.91 -15.06 10.66
N GLY A 82 -14.36 -15.56 11.81
CA GLY A 82 -15.15 -14.79 12.73
C GLY A 82 -14.37 -14.14 13.85
N LEU A 83 -13.06 -14.16 13.73
CA LEU A 83 -12.21 -13.64 14.80
C LEU A 83 -12.56 -12.22 15.21
N LEU A 84 -12.79 -11.37 14.23
CA LEU A 84 -13.11 -9.98 14.53
C LEU A 84 -14.47 -9.84 15.19
N SER A 85 -15.43 -10.65 14.78
CA SER A 85 -16.73 -10.64 15.40
C SER A 85 -16.67 -11.16 16.83
N SER A 86 -15.81 -12.12 17.07
CA SER A 86 -15.64 -12.68 18.42
C SER A 86 -15.19 -11.62 19.40
N TYR A 87 -14.34 -10.73 18.98
CA TYR A 87 -13.93 -9.62 19.81
C TYR A 87 -15.12 -8.79 20.25
N SER A 88 -16.02 -8.54 19.33
CA SER A 88 -17.20 -7.75 19.67
C SER A 88 -18.05 -8.45 20.70
N ASN A 89 -18.12 -9.76 20.65
CA ASN A 89 -19.04 -10.53 21.45
C ASN A 89 -18.63 -10.68 22.90
N ASP A 90 -17.33 -10.62 23.19
CA ASP A 90 -16.89 -10.87 24.56
C ASP A 90 -16.73 -9.58 25.37
N GLY A 91 -17.18 -8.47 24.84
CA GLY A 91 -17.16 -7.24 25.58
C GLY A 91 -15.84 -6.52 25.59
N GLN A 92 -14.86 -7.06 24.90
CA GLN A 92 -13.54 -6.46 24.84
C GLN A 92 -13.34 -5.59 23.63
N SER A 93 -14.38 -5.41 22.87
CA SER A 93 -14.33 -4.68 21.61
C SER A 93 -13.80 -3.26 21.78
N GLY A 94 -14.03 -2.66 22.93
CA GLY A 94 -13.56 -1.31 23.18
C GLY A 94 -12.04 -1.17 23.17
N THR A 95 -11.35 -2.29 23.33
CA THR A 95 -9.89 -2.25 23.35
C THR A 95 -9.25 -2.51 22.01
N PHE A 96 -10.05 -2.87 21.00
CA PHE A 96 -9.54 -3.15 19.69
C PHE A 96 -10.45 -2.54 18.63
N ASP A 97 -10.04 -1.39 18.13
CA ASP A 97 -10.79 -0.65 17.12
C ASP A 97 -10.20 -0.91 15.76
N LEU A 98 -10.84 -1.78 14.98
CA LEU A 98 -10.36 -2.13 13.66
C LEU A 98 -10.41 -0.98 12.69
N SER A 99 -11.30 -0.01 12.90
CA SER A 99 -11.37 1.13 11.98
C SER A 99 -10.12 1.98 12.03
N GLN A 100 -9.33 1.86 13.09
CA GLN A 100 -8.07 2.58 13.21
C GLN A 100 -6.89 1.82 12.60
N SER A 101 -7.10 0.56 12.24
CA SER A 101 -6.03 -0.24 11.66
C SER A 101 -5.77 0.15 10.21
N SER A 102 -4.50 0.14 9.81
CA SER A 102 -4.12 0.36 8.41
C SER A 102 -4.59 -0.78 7.50
N TYR A 103 -5.06 -1.89 8.07
CA TYR A 103 -5.39 -3.09 7.31
C TYR A 103 -6.90 -3.31 7.12
N THR A 104 -7.75 -2.46 7.68
CA THR A 104 -9.17 -2.45 7.32
C THR A 104 -9.34 -1.72 5.99
N GLU A 105 -10.51 -1.86 5.36
CA GLU A 105 -10.74 -1.15 4.10
C GLU A 105 -10.58 0.36 4.25
N GLU A 106 -11.15 0.94 5.30
CA GLU A 106 -11.01 2.37 5.53
C GLU A 106 -9.59 2.75 5.88
N GLY A 107 -8.95 1.98 6.76
CA GLY A 107 -7.57 2.25 7.17
C GLY A 107 -6.61 2.11 6.02
N LYS A 108 -6.82 1.09 5.17
CA LYS A 108 -5.98 0.89 3.99
C LYS A 108 -6.12 2.06 3.02
N LYS A 109 -7.34 2.52 2.79
CA LYS A 109 -7.57 3.66 1.91
C LYS A 109 -6.91 4.92 2.45
N ARG A 110 -7.07 5.19 3.74
CA ARG A 110 -6.46 6.34 4.38
C ARG A 110 -4.94 6.28 4.28
N LYS A 111 -4.36 5.12 4.58
CA LYS A 111 -2.91 4.95 4.53
C LYS A 111 -2.39 5.07 3.10
N THR A 112 -3.14 4.54 2.14
CA THR A 112 -2.80 4.69 0.72
C THR A 112 -2.70 6.15 0.34
N GLN A 113 -3.69 6.95 0.73
CA GLN A 113 -3.67 8.39 0.44
C GLN A 113 -2.50 9.09 1.11
N GLU A 114 -2.21 8.74 2.36
CA GLU A 114 -1.07 9.32 3.07
C GLU A 114 0.24 9.02 2.36
N ILE A 115 0.43 7.79 1.92
CA ILE A 115 1.65 7.39 1.22
C ILE A 115 1.78 8.17 -0.08
N ILE A 116 0.72 8.24 -0.86
CA ILE A 116 0.75 8.90 -2.15
C ILE A 116 1.03 10.39 -1.97
N TYR A 117 0.39 11.06 -1.03
CA TYR A 117 0.65 12.47 -0.79
C TYR A 117 2.04 12.72 -0.25
N LYS A 118 2.56 11.80 0.56
CA LYS A 118 3.91 11.94 1.08
C LYS A 118 4.96 12.03 -0.03
N TYR A 119 4.81 11.19 -1.04
CA TYR A 119 5.80 11.12 -2.11
C TYR A 119 5.45 12.01 -3.30
N LEU A 120 4.18 12.16 -3.62
CA LEU A 120 3.78 12.79 -4.87
C LEU A 120 3.04 14.13 -4.69
N GLY A 121 2.81 14.55 -3.47
CA GLY A 121 2.02 15.75 -3.22
C GLY A 121 2.58 17.01 -3.86
N ASN A 122 3.90 17.08 -4.03
CA ASN A 122 4.56 18.25 -4.59
C ASN A 122 5.01 18.06 -6.03
N THR A 123 4.65 16.96 -6.66
CA THR A 123 5.16 16.63 -8.00
C THR A 123 4.26 17.10 -9.12
N GLY A 124 3.02 17.46 -8.82
CA GLY A 124 2.05 17.80 -9.85
C GLY A 124 1.43 16.59 -10.54
N LEU A 125 1.76 15.39 -10.11
CA LEU A 125 1.27 14.16 -10.75
C LEU A 125 -0.14 13.78 -10.32
N LEU A 126 -0.61 14.29 -9.19
CA LEU A 126 -1.90 13.89 -8.66
C LEU A 126 -3.04 14.62 -9.36
N TYR A 127 -4.21 13.97 -9.36
CA TYR A 127 -5.41 14.57 -9.91
C TYR A 127 -5.73 15.86 -9.15
N ARG A 128 -5.97 16.93 -9.90
CA ARG A 128 -6.13 18.26 -9.31
C ARG A 128 -7.30 18.34 -8.34
N GLY A 129 -8.37 17.63 -8.60
CA GLY A 129 -9.52 17.62 -7.72
C GLY A 129 -9.22 17.08 -6.33
N MET A 130 -8.11 16.43 -6.15
CA MET A 130 -7.69 15.86 -4.87
C MET A 130 -6.76 16.77 -4.10
N GLN A 131 -6.38 17.88 -4.64
CA GLN A 131 -5.36 18.74 -4.04
C GLN A 131 -5.94 19.83 -3.14
N LEU A 132 -7.14 19.74 -2.84
CA LEU A 132 -7.82 20.78 -2.05
C LEU A 132 -7.24 20.98 -0.65
#